data_84557d81ec6fd0c719d372193e46ab6b
#
_entry.id   84557d81ec6fd0c719d372193e46ab6b
#
_cell.length_a   1.000
_cell.length_b   1.000
_cell.length_c   1.000
_cell.angle_alpha   90.00
_cell.angle_beta   90.00
_cell.angle_gamma   90.00
#
_symmetry.space_group_name_H-M   'P 1'
#
loop_
_entity.id
_entity.type
_entity.pdbx_description
1 polymer ?
#
loop_
_entity_poly.entity_id
_entity_poly.type
_entity_poly.pdbx_seq_one_letter_code
_entity_poly.pdbx_strand_id
1 'polypeptide(L)'
;MGILYNQVADQLHALIRDGVYREGERLPGVRALSRQFGVSVSTVLQAHQTLEARGYLEARERSGYFVHLPRRDTPEPVMQKHKAKPVPVSARDMALDLCADEEKRMVPLAAAVPHPDFLPVRQIQHATLWAARRGLETLDYAFPGKIEYRRQVAQRMAALGIITTPDDILATNGAQEAIILALQAVTSPGDIVVVESPSFPGILQALDVVGLRVIEVPTHPSEGLSLEGLELALEQWPVKACVVVPNHSNPMGATMSDLRKQQMVRMLEAAGVPLIEDDIYGDLYYGTHRPRPAKVFDRTGNVIYCNSFSKTISPGLRLGWMMPGKYLAEASQQKYFSNLGTASVPQLAVAHFLEQGGYDRYLRSARQRYREATDRMRAAVGRSFPEGTAVSRPQGGFVLWVQLPGTVSGTEVFRRAREENINVAPGLMFSTTDKYEN
;
A
#
# COMPACT_ATOMS: atom_id res chain seq x y z
N MET A 1 -39.84 17.67 -27.29
CA MET A 1 -40.46 17.52 -25.95
C MET A 1 -40.14 16.11 -25.46
N GLY A 2 -39.36 15.98 -24.37
CA GLY A 2 -39.07 14.67 -23.79
C GLY A 2 -40.35 14.07 -23.17
N ILE A 3 -40.46 12.75 -23.22
CA ILE A 3 -41.61 12.01 -22.67
C ILE A 3 -41.64 12.28 -21.14
N LEU A 4 -42.79 12.62 -20.61
CA LEU A 4 -42.97 13.13 -19.22
C LEU A 4 -42.35 12.22 -18.13
N TYR A 5 -42.38 10.89 -18.30
CA TYR A 5 -41.75 9.97 -17.35
C TYR A 5 -40.20 10.04 -17.36
N ASN A 6 -39.57 10.41 -18.49
CA ASN A 6 -38.12 10.63 -18.54
C ASN A 6 -37.74 11.86 -17.74
N GLN A 7 -38.52 12.94 -17.80
CA GLN A 7 -38.26 14.13 -16.99
C GLN A 7 -38.34 13.81 -15.48
N VAL A 8 -39.33 13.02 -15.08
CA VAL A 8 -39.46 12.56 -13.67
C VAL A 8 -38.29 11.63 -13.30
N ALA A 9 -37.89 10.74 -14.18
CA ALA A 9 -36.72 9.86 -13.95
C ALA A 9 -35.41 10.69 -13.82
N ASP A 10 -35.21 11.68 -14.68
CA ASP A 10 -34.02 12.52 -14.64
C ASP A 10 -33.98 13.42 -13.38
N GLN A 11 -35.12 13.92 -12.93
CA GLN A 11 -35.22 14.65 -11.66
C GLN A 11 -34.96 13.76 -10.44
N LEU A 12 -35.52 12.55 -10.39
CA LEU A 12 -35.23 11.57 -9.35
C LEU A 12 -33.77 11.13 -9.37
N HIS A 13 -33.21 10.93 -10.55
CA HIS A 13 -31.80 10.62 -10.73
C HIS A 13 -30.91 11.75 -10.19
N ALA A 14 -31.25 13.01 -10.47
CA ALA A 14 -30.52 14.15 -9.91
C ALA A 14 -30.55 14.14 -8.36
N LEU A 15 -31.71 13.91 -7.75
CA LEU A 15 -31.86 13.83 -6.28
C LEU A 15 -31.04 12.66 -5.68
N ILE A 16 -30.95 11.52 -6.37
CA ILE A 16 -30.11 10.38 -5.97
C ILE A 16 -28.63 10.75 -6.09
N ARG A 17 -28.23 11.33 -7.22
CA ARG A 17 -26.85 11.75 -7.48
C ARG A 17 -26.38 12.81 -6.46
N ASP A 18 -27.23 13.77 -6.13
CA ASP A 18 -26.93 14.86 -5.21
C ASP A 18 -27.07 14.43 -3.73
N GLY A 19 -27.30 13.13 -3.47
CA GLY A 19 -27.29 12.54 -2.12
C GLY A 19 -28.54 12.83 -1.29
N VAL A 20 -29.60 13.38 -1.88
CA VAL A 20 -30.89 13.61 -1.19
C VAL A 20 -31.51 12.26 -0.82
N TYR A 21 -31.40 11.26 -1.69
CA TYR A 21 -31.70 9.85 -1.41
C TYR A 21 -30.42 9.03 -1.48
N ARG A 22 -30.09 8.31 -0.39
CA ARG A 22 -28.84 7.55 -0.26
C ARG A 22 -29.00 6.11 -0.69
N GLU A 23 -27.89 5.45 -1.02
CA GLU A 23 -27.87 4.01 -1.35
C GLU A 23 -28.51 3.18 -0.22
N GLY A 24 -29.43 2.30 -0.59
CA GLY A 24 -30.22 1.48 0.33
C GLY A 24 -31.42 2.20 0.96
N GLU A 25 -31.60 3.50 0.73
CA GLU A 25 -32.73 4.25 1.23
C GLU A 25 -34.00 3.98 0.38
N ARG A 26 -35.13 3.92 1.06
CA ARG A 26 -36.43 3.71 0.41
C ARG A 26 -36.93 5.01 -0.19
N LEU A 27 -37.29 5.02 -1.47
CA LEU A 27 -37.97 6.16 -2.09
C LEU A 27 -39.39 6.34 -1.53
N PRO A 28 -39.91 7.59 -1.51
CA PRO A 28 -41.30 7.85 -1.21
C PRO A 28 -42.22 7.01 -2.09
N GLY A 29 -43.37 6.61 -1.54
CA GLY A 29 -44.35 5.79 -2.27
C GLY A 29 -44.83 6.48 -3.56
N VAL A 30 -45.13 5.70 -4.58
CA VAL A 30 -45.52 6.16 -5.93
C VAL A 30 -46.63 7.25 -5.90
N ARG A 31 -47.63 7.11 -5.00
CA ARG A 31 -48.70 8.11 -4.83
C ARG A 31 -48.20 9.42 -4.24
N ALA A 32 -47.16 9.39 -3.40
CA ALA A 32 -46.54 10.60 -2.84
C ALA A 32 -45.75 11.34 -3.91
N LEU A 33 -44.92 10.63 -4.69
CA LEU A 33 -44.19 11.18 -5.81
C LEU A 33 -45.09 11.70 -6.92
N SER A 34 -46.21 11.01 -7.21
CA SER A 34 -47.24 11.48 -8.15
C SER A 34 -47.77 12.87 -7.77
N ARG A 35 -48.06 13.07 -6.48
CA ARG A 35 -48.50 14.39 -5.96
C ARG A 35 -47.38 15.42 -5.99
N GLN A 36 -46.15 15.01 -5.61
CA GLN A 36 -45.00 15.90 -5.56
C GLN A 36 -44.61 16.44 -6.93
N PHE A 37 -44.62 15.58 -7.96
CA PHE A 37 -44.26 15.95 -9.34
C PHE A 37 -45.45 16.42 -10.20
N GLY A 38 -46.67 16.35 -9.67
CA GLY A 38 -47.86 16.75 -10.41
C GLY A 38 -48.17 15.88 -11.63
N VAL A 39 -47.83 14.58 -11.58
CA VAL A 39 -47.96 13.63 -12.68
C VAL A 39 -48.84 12.40 -12.28
N SER A 40 -49.26 11.62 -13.24
CA SER A 40 -50.03 10.41 -12.97
C SER A 40 -49.18 9.34 -12.26
N VAL A 41 -49.85 8.43 -11.50
CA VAL A 41 -49.17 7.30 -10.85
C VAL A 41 -48.49 6.39 -11.87
N SER A 42 -49.08 6.20 -13.06
CA SER A 42 -48.45 5.43 -14.14
C SER A 42 -47.18 6.06 -14.68
N THR A 43 -47.09 7.41 -14.74
CA THR A 43 -45.91 8.14 -15.13
C THR A 43 -44.75 7.93 -14.13
N VAL A 44 -45.04 7.95 -12.82
CA VAL A 44 -44.06 7.66 -11.77
C VAL A 44 -43.59 6.21 -11.82
N LEU A 45 -44.49 5.26 -12.02
CA LEU A 45 -44.13 3.84 -12.18
C LEU A 45 -43.17 3.64 -13.35
N GLN A 46 -43.46 4.29 -14.48
CA GLN A 46 -42.62 4.19 -15.69
C GLN A 46 -41.26 4.87 -15.48
N ALA A 47 -41.22 5.97 -14.73
CA ALA A 47 -39.96 6.61 -14.30
C ALA A 47 -39.14 5.67 -13.39
N HIS A 48 -39.78 4.98 -12.43
CA HIS A 48 -39.12 3.98 -11.58
C HIS A 48 -38.58 2.82 -12.41
N GLN A 49 -39.35 2.25 -13.33
CA GLN A 49 -38.88 1.19 -14.24
C GLN A 49 -37.70 1.66 -15.08
N THR A 50 -37.71 2.90 -15.55
CA THR A 50 -36.58 3.49 -16.28
C THR A 50 -35.32 3.59 -15.42
N LEU A 51 -35.47 4.01 -14.16
CA LEU A 51 -34.36 4.10 -13.22
C LEU A 51 -33.86 2.70 -12.76
N GLU A 52 -34.77 1.75 -12.61
CA GLU A 52 -34.44 0.35 -12.34
C GLU A 52 -33.69 -0.28 -13.50
N ALA A 53 -34.14 -0.08 -14.74
CA ALA A 53 -33.43 -0.53 -15.94
C ALA A 53 -32.04 0.13 -16.10
N ARG A 54 -31.87 1.35 -15.61
CA ARG A 54 -30.57 2.04 -15.52
C ARG A 54 -29.73 1.63 -14.30
N GLY A 55 -30.26 0.76 -13.41
CA GLY A 55 -29.60 0.25 -12.21
C GLY A 55 -29.58 1.21 -11.02
N TYR A 56 -30.36 2.30 -11.04
CA TYR A 56 -30.41 3.29 -9.95
C TYR A 56 -31.46 2.96 -8.88
N LEU A 57 -32.38 2.03 -9.16
CA LEU A 57 -33.39 1.55 -8.23
C LEU A 57 -33.44 0.02 -8.22
N GLU A 58 -33.79 -0.52 -7.07
CA GLU A 58 -34.08 -1.93 -6.84
C GLU A 58 -35.53 -2.06 -6.32
N ALA A 59 -36.38 -2.79 -7.03
CA ALA A 59 -37.71 -3.13 -6.52
C ALA A 59 -37.61 -4.28 -5.49
N ARG A 60 -38.10 -4.04 -4.26
CA ARG A 60 -38.21 -5.09 -3.25
C ARG A 60 -39.65 -5.44 -3.04
N GLU A 61 -39.96 -6.73 -3.20
CA GLU A 61 -41.33 -7.23 -3.15
C GLU A 61 -42.03 -6.76 -1.86
N ARG A 62 -43.26 -6.20 -2.01
CA ARG A 62 -44.06 -5.62 -0.93
C ARG A 62 -43.45 -4.49 -0.12
N SER A 63 -42.20 -4.07 -0.43
CA SER A 63 -41.48 -3.05 0.33
C SER A 63 -41.27 -1.75 -0.45
N GLY A 64 -41.42 -1.77 -1.79
CA GLY A 64 -41.28 -0.58 -2.66
C GLY A 64 -39.93 -0.52 -3.35
N TYR A 65 -39.55 0.70 -3.80
CA TYR A 65 -38.31 0.94 -4.52
C TYR A 65 -37.25 1.50 -3.59
N PHE A 66 -36.05 0.96 -3.68
CA PHE A 66 -34.88 1.35 -2.91
C PHE A 66 -33.81 1.88 -3.84
N VAL A 67 -33.08 2.90 -3.40
CA VAL A 67 -31.96 3.45 -4.16
C VAL A 67 -30.86 2.38 -4.27
N HIS A 68 -30.47 2.10 -5.49
CA HIS A 68 -29.33 1.28 -5.85
C HIS A 68 -28.42 2.09 -6.76
N LEU A 69 -27.13 2.15 -6.43
CA LEU A 69 -26.18 2.82 -7.31
C LEU A 69 -25.46 1.77 -8.17
N PRO A 70 -25.59 1.86 -9.51
CA PRO A 70 -24.93 0.89 -10.37
C PRO A 70 -23.44 0.85 -10.08
N ARG A 71 -22.90 -0.34 -9.82
CA ARG A 71 -21.46 -0.54 -9.69
C ARG A 71 -20.85 -0.33 -11.07
N ARG A 72 -20.24 0.82 -11.31
CA ARG A 72 -19.34 0.97 -12.46
C ARG A 72 -18.15 0.05 -12.21
N ASP A 73 -17.90 -0.86 -13.11
CA ASP A 73 -16.66 -1.62 -13.12
C ASP A 73 -15.55 -0.66 -13.57
N THR A 74 -14.88 -0.08 -12.59
CA THR A 74 -13.82 0.89 -12.83
C THR A 74 -12.60 0.14 -13.37
N PRO A 75 -12.05 0.50 -14.53
CA PRO A 75 -10.89 -0.17 -15.10
C PRO A 75 -9.67 -0.05 -14.18
N GLU A 76 -8.70 -0.94 -14.37
CA GLU A 76 -7.39 -0.80 -13.73
C GLU A 76 -6.53 0.22 -14.48
N PRO A 77 -5.60 0.92 -13.79
CA PRO A 77 -4.63 1.80 -14.42
C PRO A 77 -3.80 1.07 -15.48
N VAL A 78 -3.36 1.80 -16.49
CA VAL A 78 -2.52 1.25 -17.56
C VAL A 78 -1.05 1.50 -17.21
N MET A 79 -0.21 0.48 -17.43
CA MET A 79 1.25 0.61 -17.29
C MET A 79 1.79 1.67 -18.25
N GLN A 80 2.42 2.71 -17.70
CA GLN A 80 3.07 3.75 -18.51
C GLN A 80 4.41 3.25 -19.05
N LYS A 81 4.54 3.17 -20.37
CA LYS A 81 5.80 2.82 -21.04
C LYS A 81 6.67 4.06 -21.16
N HIS A 82 7.87 4.03 -20.64
CA HIS A 82 8.85 5.10 -20.79
C HIS A 82 10.27 4.52 -20.93
N LYS A 83 11.15 5.30 -21.56
CA LYS A 83 12.57 4.92 -21.62
C LYS A 83 13.22 5.19 -20.28
N ALA A 84 13.72 4.14 -19.65
CA ALA A 84 14.44 4.20 -18.41
C ALA A 84 15.83 4.82 -18.62
N LYS A 85 16.14 5.92 -17.91
CA LYS A 85 17.46 6.55 -17.89
C LYS A 85 17.84 6.85 -16.44
N PRO A 86 19.13 6.74 -16.08
CA PRO A 86 19.59 7.13 -14.75
C PRO A 86 19.39 8.62 -14.50
N VAL A 87 18.64 8.96 -13.48
CA VAL A 87 18.44 10.36 -13.03
C VAL A 87 18.88 10.51 -11.59
N PRO A 88 19.39 11.72 -11.20
CA PRO A 88 19.57 12.05 -9.79
C PRO A 88 18.22 11.97 -9.08
N VAL A 89 18.23 11.51 -7.84
CA VAL A 89 17.05 11.58 -6.98
C VAL A 89 17.04 12.95 -6.30
N SER A 90 15.95 13.67 -6.35
CA SER A 90 15.67 14.80 -5.46
C SER A 90 14.39 14.48 -4.70
N ALA A 91 14.49 14.32 -3.38
CA ALA A 91 13.32 14.18 -2.54
C ALA A 91 12.50 15.47 -2.64
N ARG A 92 11.26 15.37 -3.13
CA ARG A 92 10.40 16.55 -3.26
C ARG A 92 9.93 16.99 -1.88
N ASP A 93 9.95 18.29 -1.61
CA ASP A 93 9.52 18.89 -0.35
C ASP A 93 8.07 18.54 0.04
N MET A 94 7.23 18.19 -0.94
CA MET A 94 5.85 17.75 -0.71
C MET A 94 5.72 16.54 0.26
N ALA A 95 6.74 15.70 0.37
CA ALA A 95 6.72 14.58 1.33
C ALA A 95 6.73 15.08 2.78
N LEU A 96 7.44 16.18 3.06
CA LEU A 96 7.45 16.82 4.37
C LEU A 96 6.12 17.51 4.67
N ASP A 97 5.52 18.15 3.66
CA ASP A 97 4.20 18.80 3.81
C ASP A 97 3.09 17.80 4.17
N LEU A 98 3.16 16.56 3.66
CA LEU A 98 2.20 15.52 4.02
C LEU A 98 2.32 15.05 5.48
N CYS A 99 3.55 15.11 6.04
CA CYS A 99 3.81 14.74 7.43
C CYS A 99 3.52 15.90 8.41
N ALA A 100 3.65 17.14 7.95
CA ALA A 100 3.46 18.34 8.79
C ALA A 100 2.00 18.62 9.16
N ASP A 101 1.04 17.99 8.50
CA ASP A 101 -0.40 18.21 8.72
C ASP A 101 -1.02 17.33 9.82
N GLU A 102 -0.24 16.58 10.61
CA GLU A 102 -0.76 15.77 11.73
C GLU A 102 -1.50 16.60 12.79
N GLU A 103 -1.23 17.91 12.89
CA GLU A 103 -1.92 18.81 13.83
C GLU A 103 -3.31 19.26 13.33
N LYS A 104 -3.61 19.12 12.05
CA LYS A 104 -4.91 19.46 11.49
C LYS A 104 -5.80 18.22 11.48
N ARG A 105 -7.08 18.37 11.86
CA ARG A 105 -8.11 17.31 11.79
C ARG A 105 -8.50 16.98 10.34
N MET A 106 -7.52 16.64 9.50
CA MET A 106 -7.78 16.25 8.13
C MET A 106 -8.10 14.76 8.01
N VAL A 107 -8.89 14.38 7.01
CA VAL A 107 -9.10 12.97 6.66
C VAL A 107 -7.79 12.44 6.04
N PRO A 108 -7.06 11.51 6.70
CA PRO A 108 -5.69 11.16 6.32
C PRO A 108 -5.66 10.05 5.25
N LEU A 109 -5.85 10.40 3.97
CA LEU A 109 -5.77 9.44 2.85
C LEU A 109 -4.42 9.45 2.12
N ALA A 110 -3.49 10.35 2.47
CA ALA A 110 -2.20 10.48 1.82
C ALA A 110 -1.16 9.47 2.31
N ALA A 111 -1.05 9.30 3.62
CA ALA A 111 -0.05 8.43 4.23
C ALA A 111 -0.58 6.99 4.36
N ALA A 112 0.26 6.02 3.98
CA ALA A 112 -0.06 4.60 4.17
C ALA A 112 0.15 4.20 5.64
N VAL A 113 -0.59 4.85 6.56
CA VAL A 113 -0.59 4.58 8.01
C VAL A 113 -1.87 3.85 8.39
N PRO A 114 -1.76 2.70 9.08
CA PRO A 114 -2.95 1.98 9.52
C PRO A 114 -3.71 2.77 10.59
N HIS A 115 -5.05 2.84 10.45
CA HIS A 115 -5.89 3.44 11.48
C HIS A 115 -5.80 2.63 12.79
N PRO A 116 -5.77 3.26 13.98
CA PRO A 116 -5.65 2.56 15.26
C PRO A 116 -6.65 1.43 15.49
N ASP A 117 -7.89 1.58 15.01
CA ASP A 117 -8.93 0.53 15.12
C ASP A 117 -8.59 -0.77 14.39
N PHE A 118 -7.64 -0.72 13.45
CA PHE A 118 -7.16 -1.89 12.72
C PHE A 118 -5.96 -2.56 13.39
N LEU A 119 -5.44 -2.00 14.48
CA LEU A 119 -4.23 -2.47 15.16
C LEU A 119 -4.56 -3.21 16.48
N PRO A 120 -3.70 -4.11 16.96
CA PRO A 120 -3.89 -4.86 18.20
C PRO A 120 -3.50 -4.02 19.43
N VAL A 121 -4.10 -2.83 19.60
CA VAL A 121 -3.67 -1.80 20.56
C VAL A 121 -3.60 -2.36 21.99
N ARG A 122 -4.66 -3.04 22.45
CA ARG A 122 -4.71 -3.58 23.83
C ARG A 122 -3.63 -4.64 24.09
N GLN A 123 -3.45 -5.54 23.12
CA GLN A 123 -2.46 -6.61 23.22
C GLN A 123 -1.04 -6.05 23.28
N ILE A 124 -0.76 -5.05 22.44
CA ILE A 124 0.57 -4.42 22.39
C ILE A 124 0.84 -3.56 23.63
N GLN A 125 -0.18 -2.90 24.20
CA GLN A 125 -0.06 -2.19 25.47
C GLN A 125 0.33 -3.17 26.61
N HIS A 126 -0.36 -4.30 26.72
CA HIS A 126 -0.02 -5.33 27.72
C HIS A 126 1.40 -5.88 27.53
N ALA A 127 1.78 -6.19 26.28
CA ALA A 127 3.11 -6.69 25.97
C ALA A 127 4.20 -5.64 26.26
N THR A 128 3.94 -4.36 26.02
CA THR A 128 4.88 -3.27 26.35
C THR A 128 5.06 -3.10 27.86
N LEU A 129 3.97 -3.16 28.62
CA LEU A 129 4.04 -3.13 30.08
C LEU A 129 4.80 -4.34 30.65
N TRP A 130 4.58 -5.53 30.07
CA TRP A 130 5.34 -6.73 30.43
C TRP A 130 6.83 -6.55 30.12
N ALA A 131 7.19 -6.06 28.93
CA ALA A 131 8.56 -5.83 28.52
C ALA A 131 9.26 -4.79 29.43
N ALA A 132 8.59 -3.68 29.76
CA ALA A 132 9.13 -2.64 30.63
C ALA A 132 9.47 -3.13 32.04
N ARG A 133 8.83 -4.21 32.53
CA ARG A 133 9.10 -4.82 33.84
C ARG A 133 10.29 -5.80 33.85
N ARG A 134 10.94 -6.05 32.70
CA ARG A 134 12.09 -6.96 32.57
C ARG A 134 13.39 -6.40 33.17
N GLY A 135 13.34 -5.19 33.72
CA GLY A 135 14.47 -4.61 34.47
C GLY A 135 15.72 -4.44 33.60
N LEU A 136 16.83 -5.02 34.05
CA LEU A 136 18.16 -4.87 33.41
C LEU A 136 18.20 -5.30 31.95
N GLU A 137 17.38 -6.26 31.53
CA GLU A 137 17.34 -6.72 30.13
C GLU A 137 16.94 -5.61 29.14
N THR A 138 16.33 -4.51 29.62
CA THR A 138 15.92 -3.37 28.81
C THR A 138 16.95 -2.26 28.73
N LEU A 139 18.02 -2.34 29.55
CA LEU A 139 19.02 -1.27 29.72
C LEU A 139 20.27 -1.45 28.85
N ASP A 140 20.51 -2.67 28.35
CA ASP A 140 21.69 -2.94 27.54
C ASP A 140 21.47 -2.64 26.07
N TYR A 141 22.57 -2.33 25.37
CA TYR A 141 22.55 -2.26 23.90
C TYR A 141 22.12 -3.60 23.29
N ALA A 142 21.16 -3.55 22.41
CA ALA A 142 20.58 -4.72 21.76
C ALA A 142 21.12 -4.88 20.33
N PHE A 143 22.41 -5.09 20.17
CA PHE A 143 23.01 -5.42 18.88
C PHE A 143 23.30 -6.93 18.79
N PRO A 144 22.99 -7.60 17.69
CA PRO A 144 22.25 -7.16 16.47
C PRO A 144 20.72 -7.14 16.63
N GLY A 145 20.23 -7.30 17.82
CA GLY A 145 18.84 -7.37 18.26
C GLY A 145 18.66 -8.40 19.38
N LYS A 146 17.64 -8.22 20.23
CA LYS A 146 17.34 -9.18 21.30
C LYS A 146 17.07 -10.56 20.72
N ILE A 147 17.63 -11.60 21.34
CA ILE A 147 17.55 -12.98 20.83
C ILE A 147 16.10 -13.48 20.78
N GLU A 148 15.27 -13.09 21.74
CA GLU A 148 13.85 -13.43 21.77
C GLU A 148 13.12 -12.92 20.54
N TYR A 149 13.41 -11.66 20.15
CA TYR A 149 12.84 -11.05 18.96
C TYR A 149 13.32 -11.73 17.68
N ARG A 150 14.63 -11.90 17.52
CA ARG A 150 15.23 -12.53 16.34
C ARG A 150 14.77 -13.98 16.17
N ARG A 151 14.55 -14.72 17.27
CA ARG A 151 14.00 -16.08 17.26
C ARG A 151 12.56 -16.09 16.73
N GLN A 152 11.70 -15.17 17.20
CA GLN A 152 10.32 -15.07 16.73
C GLN A 152 10.26 -14.69 15.23
N VAL A 153 11.13 -13.79 14.79
CA VAL A 153 11.26 -13.46 13.37
C VAL A 153 11.73 -14.68 12.57
N ALA A 154 12.76 -15.39 13.00
CA ALA A 154 13.26 -16.59 12.32
C ALA A 154 12.17 -17.67 12.18
N GLN A 155 11.37 -17.91 13.22
CA GLN A 155 10.25 -18.85 13.17
C GLN A 155 9.20 -18.43 12.12
N ARG A 156 8.88 -17.14 12.01
CA ARG A 156 7.97 -16.64 10.99
C ARG A 156 8.53 -16.77 9.57
N MET A 157 9.82 -16.52 9.41
CA MET A 157 10.50 -16.69 8.11
C MET A 157 10.55 -18.16 7.70
N ALA A 158 10.81 -19.07 8.64
CA ALA A 158 10.76 -20.51 8.40
C ALA A 158 9.36 -20.99 7.96
N ALA A 159 8.29 -20.42 8.53
CA ALA A 159 6.91 -20.72 8.12
C ALA A 159 6.60 -20.25 6.68
N LEU A 160 7.38 -19.32 6.12
CA LEU A 160 7.32 -18.89 4.72
C LEU A 160 8.21 -19.72 3.78
N GLY A 161 8.95 -20.67 4.32
CA GLY A 161 9.90 -21.49 3.57
C GLY A 161 11.29 -20.88 3.39
N ILE A 162 11.63 -19.86 4.20
CA ILE A 162 12.97 -19.27 4.22
C ILE A 162 13.81 -19.98 5.28
N ILE A 163 14.91 -20.60 4.87
CA ILE A 163 15.86 -21.21 5.80
C ILE A 163 16.73 -20.10 6.40
N THR A 164 16.61 -19.90 7.71
CA THR A 164 17.32 -18.84 8.42
C THR A 164 17.47 -19.19 9.91
N THR A 165 18.44 -18.57 10.53
CA THR A 165 18.68 -18.63 11.98
C THR A 165 18.51 -17.24 12.61
N PRO A 166 18.38 -17.11 13.93
CA PRO A 166 18.37 -15.80 14.57
C PRO A 166 19.62 -14.96 14.27
N ASP A 167 20.75 -15.57 13.96
CA ASP A 167 22.02 -14.86 13.70
C ASP A 167 22.09 -14.23 12.29
N ASP A 168 21.20 -14.65 11.40
CA ASP A 168 21.04 -14.04 10.08
C ASP A 168 20.16 -12.78 10.09
N ILE A 169 19.67 -12.35 11.26
CA ILE A 169 18.65 -11.30 11.41
C ILE A 169 19.22 -10.11 12.15
N LEU A 170 19.12 -8.92 11.55
CA LEU A 170 19.37 -7.64 12.19
C LEU A 170 18.05 -6.95 12.54
N ALA A 171 17.87 -6.56 13.79
CA ALA A 171 16.75 -5.72 14.21
C ALA A 171 16.99 -4.27 13.71
N THR A 172 15.95 -3.63 13.20
CA THR A 172 16.00 -2.28 12.65
C THR A 172 14.90 -1.38 13.20
N ASN A 173 15.08 -0.06 13.08
CA ASN A 173 14.06 0.93 13.45
C ASN A 173 13.00 1.09 12.33
N GLY A 174 12.34 -0.03 11.99
CA GLY A 174 11.41 -0.16 10.89
C GLY A 174 12.08 -0.48 9.55
N ALA A 175 11.27 -0.67 8.49
CA ALA A 175 11.75 -1.04 7.16
C ALA A 175 12.55 0.08 6.49
N GLN A 176 12.26 1.35 6.78
CA GLN A 176 12.99 2.48 6.19
C GLN A 176 14.49 2.43 6.55
N GLU A 177 14.82 2.16 7.80
CA GLU A 177 16.22 1.95 8.20
C GLU A 177 16.81 0.71 7.54
N ALA A 178 16.06 -0.38 7.48
CA ALA A 178 16.51 -1.62 6.82
C ALA A 178 16.90 -1.38 5.35
N ILE A 179 16.10 -0.60 4.61
CA ILE A 179 16.37 -0.24 3.21
C ILE A 179 17.62 0.63 3.10
N ILE A 180 17.76 1.66 3.95
CA ILE A 180 18.94 2.53 3.96
C ILE A 180 20.22 1.72 4.25
N LEU A 181 20.19 0.87 5.27
CA LEU A 181 21.33 0.01 5.61
C LEU A 181 21.67 -0.98 4.48
N ALA A 182 20.63 -1.54 3.82
CA ALA A 182 20.81 -2.42 2.68
C ALA A 182 21.51 -1.68 1.52
N LEU A 183 21.05 -0.48 1.18
CA LEU A 183 21.66 0.36 0.15
C LEU A 183 23.11 0.69 0.51
N GLN A 184 23.37 1.17 1.73
CA GLN A 184 24.74 1.49 2.19
C GLN A 184 25.68 0.31 2.21
N ALA A 185 25.16 -0.93 2.40
CA ALA A 185 25.95 -2.14 2.40
C ALA A 185 26.41 -2.57 0.99
N VAL A 186 25.69 -2.18 -0.06
CA VAL A 186 25.92 -2.69 -1.43
C VAL A 186 26.18 -1.62 -2.48
N THR A 187 26.12 -0.33 -2.11
CA THR A 187 26.32 0.79 -3.05
C THR A 187 27.21 1.86 -2.46
N SER A 188 27.72 2.74 -3.34
CA SER A 188 28.43 3.98 -3.03
C SER A 188 27.71 5.18 -3.66
N PRO A 189 27.88 6.42 -3.13
CA PRO A 189 27.30 7.61 -3.73
C PRO A 189 27.60 7.72 -5.22
N GLY A 190 26.59 8.04 -6.03
CA GLY A 190 26.66 8.10 -7.50
C GLY A 190 26.31 6.80 -8.22
N ASP A 191 26.24 5.67 -7.50
CA ASP A 191 25.84 4.38 -8.09
C ASP A 191 24.38 4.39 -8.58
N ILE A 192 24.10 3.52 -9.54
CA ILE A 192 22.78 3.41 -10.19
C ILE A 192 22.00 2.27 -9.55
N VAL A 193 20.78 2.58 -9.12
CA VAL A 193 19.81 1.63 -8.53
C VAL A 193 18.55 1.57 -9.37
N VAL A 194 18.03 0.36 -9.62
CA VAL A 194 16.73 0.15 -10.24
C VAL A 194 15.64 0.13 -9.19
N VAL A 195 14.52 0.82 -9.47
CA VAL A 195 13.29 0.78 -8.67
C VAL A 195 12.05 0.63 -9.56
N GLU A 196 10.93 0.30 -8.93
CA GLU A 196 9.60 0.33 -9.56
C GLU A 196 9.19 1.75 -9.96
N SER A 197 8.32 1.87 -10.97
CA SER A 197 7.69 3.15 -11.33
C SER A 197 6.18 2.93 -11.57
N PRO A 198 5.30 3.52 -10.74
CA PRO A 198 5.59 4.41 -9.63
C PRO A 198 6.24 3.68 -8.44
N SER A 199 7.08 4.39 -7.66
CA SER A 199 7.80 3.87 -6.49
C SER A 199 7.32 4.51 -5.20
N PHE A 200 7.39 3.77 -4.10
CA PHE A 200 7.12 4.33 -2.77
C PHE A 200 8.07 5.50 -2.45
N PRO A 201 7.55 6.68 -2.06
CA PRO A 201 8.39 7.86 -1.81
C PRO A 201 9.51 7.63 -0.80
N GLY A 202 9.29 6.76 0.20
CA GLY A 202 10.32 6.41 1.18
C GLY A 202 11.53 5.69 0.58
N ILE A 203 11.35 4.91 -0.50
CA ILE A 203 12.46 4.32 -1.25
C ILE A 203 13.23 5.41 -1.99
N LEU A 204 12.54 6.33 -2.65
CA LEU A 204 13.17 7.46 -3.34
C LEU A 204 13.96 8.34 -2.37
N GLN A 205 13.41 8.62 -1.18
CA GLN A 205 14.09 9.34 -0.11
C GLN A 205 15.34 8.59 0.40
N ALA A 206 15.26 7.26 0.54
CA ALA A 206 16.42 6.45 0.94
C ALA A 206 17.55 6.54 -0.09
N LEU A 207 17.23 6.52 -1.38
CA LEU A 207 18.20 6.69 -2.47
C LEU A 207 18.84 8.07 -2.45
N ASP A 208 18.05 9.13 -2.20
CA ASP A 208 18.53 10.51 -2.10
C ASP A 208 19.51 10.67 -0.92
N VAL A 209 19.13 10.18 0.26
CA VAL A 209 19.99 10.23 1.47
C VAL A 209 21.33 9.52 1.27
N VAL A 210 21.35 8.42 0.51
CA VAL A 210 22.60 7.69 0.20
C VAL A 210 23.36 8.33 -0.98
N GLY A 211 22.76 9.28 -1.70
CA GLY A 211 23.37 9.98 -2.84
C GLY A 211 23.39 9.14 -4.12
N LEU A 212 22.36 8.36 -4.38
CA LEU A 212 22.28 7.41 -5.50
C LEU A 212 21.55 8.02 -6.70
N ARG A 213 21.76 7.40 -7.85
CA ARG A 213 21.02 7.66 -9.08
C ARG A 213 19.99 6.54 -9.29
N VAL A 214 18.84 6.87 -9.86
CA VAL A 214 17.75 5.91 -10.04
C VAL A 214 17.45 5.65 -11.51
N ILE A 215 17.15 4.39 -11.82
CA ILE A 215 16.45 3.97 -13.02
C ILE A 215 15.07 3.47 -12.60
N GLU A 216 14.03 4.16 -13.03
CA GLU A 216 12.65 3.76 -12.80
C GLU A 216 12.21 2.79 -13.90
N VAL A 217 11.84 1.55 -13.51
CA VAL A 217 11.33 0.51 -14.42
C VAL A 217 9.81 0.45 -14.30
N PRO A 218 9.07 0.46 -15.42
CA PRO A 218 7.61 0.43 -15.39
C PRO A 218 7.05 -0.75 -14.59
N THR A 219 6.00 -0.48 -13.81
CA THR A 219 5.30 -1.47 -12.99
C THR A 219 3.91 -1.72 -13.53
N HIS A 220 3.59 -2.99 -13.78
CA HIS A 220 2.25 -3.40 -14.16
C HIS A 220 1.34 -3.44 -12.91
N PRO A 221 0.09 -2.92 -12.97
CA PRO A 221 -0.78 -2.81 -11.80
C PRO A 221 -1.15 -4.15 -11.13
N SER A 222 -1.08 -5.25 -11.84
CA SER A 222 -1.36 -6.59 -11.30
C SER A 222 -0.14 -7.51 -11.21
N GLU A 223 0.88 -7.32 -12.08
CA GLU A 223 2.03 -8.23 -12.20
C GLU A 223 3.31 -7.72 -11.55
N GLY A 224 3.33 -6.45 -11.13
CA GLY A 224 4.50 -5.80 -10.54
C GLY A 224 5.53 -5.35 -11.57
N LEU A 225 6.79 -5.27 -11.17
CA LEU A 225 7.90 -4.79 -11.99
C LEU A 225 8.00 -5.50 -13.35
N SER A 226 8.17 -4.72 -14.46
CA SER A 226 8.45 -5.28 -15.79
C SER A 226 9.81 -5.97 -15.81
N LEU A 227 9.82 -7.29 -16.09
CA LEU A 227 11.07 -8.04 -16.20
C LEU A 227 11.84 -7.66 -17.47
N GLU A 228 11.15 -7.37 -18.55
CA GLU A 228 11.75 -6.89 -19.81
C GLU A 228 12.40 -5.50 -19.59
N GLY A 229 11.75 -4.63 -18.81
CA GLY A 229 12.32 -3.34 -18.42
C GLY A 229 13.55 -3.47 -17.54
N LEU A 230 13.52 -4.45 -16.61
CA LEU A 230 14.67 -4.77 -15.75
C LEU A 230 15.83 -5.30 -16.57
N GLU A 231 15.60 -6.27 -17.46
CA GLU A 231 16.62 -6.83 -18.36
C GLU A 231 17.33 -5.74 -19.16
N LEU A 232 16.54 -4.87 -19.80
CA LEU A 232 17.08 -3.75 -20.56
C LEU A 232 17.92 -2.78 -19.70
N ALA A 233 17.49 -2.52 -18.47
CA ALA A 233 18.24 -1.66 -17.53
C ALA A 233 19.58 -2.29 -17.14
N LEU A 234 19.60 -3.61 -16.89
CA LEU A 234 20.83 -4.37 -16.57
C LEU A 234 21.81 -4.44 -17.73
N GLU A 235 21.31 -4.53 -18.97
CA GLU A 235 22.15 -4.55 -20.19
C GLU A 235 22.76 -3.18 -20.51
N GLN A 236 22.01 -2.09 -20.29
CA GLN A 236 22.42 -0.76 -20.73
C GLN A 236 23.21 0.02 -19.69
N TRP A 237 23.09 -0.32 -18.41
CA TRP A 237 23.63 0.50 -17.32
C TRP A 237 24.35 -0.35 -16.27
N PRO A 238 25.40 0.17 -15.64
CA PRO A 238 26.12 -0.51 -14.55
C PRO A 238 25.30 -0.45 -13.26
N VAL A 239 24.15 -1.16 -13.23
CA VAL A 239 23.27 -1.22 -12.08
C VAL A 239 23.98 -1.88 -10.90
N LYS A 240 23.87 -1.30 -9.70
CA LYS A 240 24.50 -1.78 -8.47
C LYS A 240 23.54 -2.44 -7.50
N ALA A 241 22.27 -2.08 -7.53
CA ALA A 241 21.21 -2.73 -6.73
C ALA A 241 19.85 -2.58 -7.42
N CYS A 242 18.89 -3.42 -7.03
CA CYS A 242 17.51 -3.32 -7.42
C CYS A 242 16.65 -3.32 -6.15
N VAL A 243 15.75 -2.33 -5.98
CA VAL A 243 14.83 -2.24 -4.83
C VAL A 243 13.40 -2.43 -5.32
N VAL A 244 12.67 -3.40 -4.76
CA VAL A 244 11.29 -3.70 -5.17
C VAL A 244 10.41 -4.04 -3.97
N VAL A 245 9.09 -3.83 -4.16
CA VAL A 245 8.02 -4.24 -3.25
C VAL A 245 7.16 -5.31 -3.95
N PRO A 246 7.61 -6.58 -4.00
CA PRO A 246 7.01 -7.59 -4.88
C PRO A 246 5.64 -8.09 -4.39
N ASN A 247 5.27 -7.82 -3.14
CA ASN A 247 4.01 -8.20 -2.53
C ASN A 247 3.21 -6.97 -2.11
N HIS A 248 2.04 -6.77 -2.73
CA HIS A 248 1.13 -5.66 -2.41
C HIS A 248 1.83 -4.30 -2.49
N SER A 249 2.51 -4.05 -3.62
CA SER A 249 3.37 -2.88 -3.83
C SER A 249 2.69 -1.56 -3.47
N ASN A 250 3.45 -0.62 -2.98
CA ASN A 250 3.01 0.76 -2.77
C ASN A 250 3.60 1.63 -3.90
N PRO A 251 2.76 2.29 -4.74
CA PRO A 251 1.34 2.57 -4.50
C PRO A 251 0.35 1.65 -5.27
N MET A 252 0.79 0.78 -6.18
CA MET A 252 -0.08 0.08 -7.13
C MET A 252 -0.91 -1.05 -6.50
N GLY A 253 -0.48 -1.62 -5.38
CA GLY A 253 -1.09 -2.80 -4.78
C GLY A 253 -0.82 -4.11 -5.55
N ALA A 254 0.09 -4.09 -6.52
CA ALA A 254 0.46 -5.25 -7.33
C ALA A 254 1.11 -6.36 -6.48
N THR A 255 0.92 -7.60 -6.91
CA THR A 255 1.61 -8.76 -6.32
C THR A 255 2.20 -9.61 -7.44
N MET A 256 3.52 -9.70 -7.48
CA MET A 256 4.23 -10.53 -8.45
C MET A 256 3.93 -12.01 -8.20
N SER A 257 3.71 -12.77 -9.26
CA SER A 257 3.61 -14.23 -9.16
C SER A 257 4.94 -14.85 -8.74
N ASP A 258 4.89 -16.05 -8.15
CA ASP A 258 6.09 -16.79 -7.76
C ASP A 258 7.06 -17.03 -8.92
N LEU A 259 6.52 -17.29 -10.12
CA LEU A 259 7.33 -17.48 -11.33
C LEU A 259 8.09 -16.20 -11.68
N ARG A 260 7.42 -15.04 -11.66
CA ARG A 260 8.08 -13.75 -11.97
C ARG A 260 9.12 -13.38 -10.92
N LYS A 261 8.84 -13.62 -9.62
CA LYS A 261 9.83 -13.42 -8.55
C LYS A 261 11.06 -14.30 -8.75
N GLN A 262 10.86 -15.57 -9.09
CA GLN A 262 11.95 -16.49 -9.37
C GLN A 262 12.78 -16.06 -10.60
N GLN A 263 12.14 -15.58 -11.66
CA GLN A 263 12.80 -15.04 -12.84
C GLN A 263 13.62 -13.79 -12.48
N MET A 264 13.04 -12.85 -11.75
CA MET A 264 13.71 -11.63 -11.28
C MET A 264 14.96 -11.96 -10.44
N VAL A 265 14.82 -12.85 -9.46
CA VAL A 265 15.95 -13.27 -8.61
C VAL A 265 17.07 -13.87 -9.44
N ARG A 266 16.77 -14.77 -10.38
CA ARG A 266 17.77 -15.38 -11.27
C ARG A 266 18.46 -14.36 -12.18
N MET A 267 17.71 -13.42 -12.73
CA MET A 267 18.21 -12.36 -13.60
C MET A 267 19.21 -11.46 -12.85
N LEU A 268 18.85 -11.01 -11.64
CA LEU A 268 19.70 -10.19 -10.79
C LEU A 268 20.93 -10.96 -10.29
N GLU A 269 20.77 -12.24 -9.96
CA GLU A 269 21.87 -13.11 -9.56
C GLU A 269 22.89 -13.28 -10.71
N ALA A 270 22.40 -13.54 -11.93
CA ALA A 270 23.26 -13.67 -13.12
C ALA A 270 24.02 -12.37 -13.45
N ALA A 271 23.41 -11.21 -13.18
CA ALA A 271 24.03 -9.91 -13.34
C ALA A 271 24.94 -9.50 -12.15
N GLY A 272 24.99 -10.29 -11.07
CA GLY A 272 25.74 -9.96 -9.85
C GLY A 272 25.15 -8.76 -9.09
N VAL A 273 23.88 -8.43 -9.30
CA VAL A 273 23.18 -7.28 -8.73
C VAL A 273 22.34 -7.73 -7.52
N PRO A 274 22.54 -7.19 -6.31
CA PRO A 274 21.72 -7.51 -5.16
C PRO A 274 20.28 -7.02 -5.33
N LEU A 275 19.32 -7.85 -4.87
CA LEU A 275 17.93 -7.51 -4.73
C LEU A 275 17.66 -7.06 -3.30
N ILE A 276 17.15 -5.84 -3.12
CA ILE A 276 16.60 -5.36 -1.85
C ILE A 276 15.08 -5.49 -1.94
N GLU A 277 14.54 -6.41 -1.17
CA GLU A 277 13.11 -6.70 -1.12
C GLU A 277 12.46 -6.04 0.09
N ASP A 278 11.51 -5.12 -0.13
CA ASP A 278 10.61 -4.62 0.91
C ASP A 278 9.31 -5.42 0.92
N ASP A 279 9.08 -6.19 1.98
CA ASP A 279 7.89 -7.06 2.11
C ASP A 279 6.95 -6.61 3.24
N ILE A 280 6.91 -5.30 3.50
CA ILE A 280 6.18 -4.69 4.63
C ILE A 280 4.67 -4.99 4.63
N TYR A 281 4.07 -5.24 3.47
CA TYR A 281 2.66 -5.55 3.30
C TYR A 281 2.35 -7.04 3.17
N GLY A 282 3.34 -7.91 3.05
CA GLY A 282 3.16 -9.32 2.75
C GLY A 282 2.18 -10.06 3.68
N ASP A 283 2.11 -9.69 4.96
CA ASP A 283 1.19 -10.27 5.94
C ASP A 283 -0.26 -9.79 5.80
N LEU A 284 -0.53 -8.74 5.01
CA LEU A 284 -1.86 -8.13 4.81
C LEU A 284 -2.56 -8.60 3.52
N TYR A 285 -2.41 -9.84 3.14
CA TYR A 285 -3.01 -10.44 1.95
C TYR A 285 -4.53 -10.68 2.12
N TYR A 286 -5.28 -10.63 1.00
CA TYR A 286 -6.74 -10.85 0.98
C TYR A 286 -7.14 -12.26 0.56
N GLY A 287 -6.23 -13.00 -0.06
CA GLY A 287 -6.44 -14.38 -0.50
C GLY A 287 -6.40 -15.39 0.64
N THR A 288 -6.33 -16.67 0.28
CA THR A 288 -6.25 -17.79 1.24
C THR A 288 -4.83 -18.01 1.78
N HIS A 289 -3.82 -17.60 1.02
CA HIS A 289 -2.42 -17.82 1.35
C HIS A 289 -1.62 -16.52 1.22
N ARG A 290 -0.64 -16.37 2.09
CA ARG A 290 0.34 -15.30 2.01
C ARG A 290 1.20 -15.48 0.75
N PRO A 291 1.37 -14.45 -0.08
CA PRO A 291 2.30 -14.52 -1.19
C PRO A 291 3.72 -14.73 -0.67
N ARG A 292 4.46 -15.64 -1.31
CA ARG A 292 5.84 -15.90 -0.93
C ARG A 292 6.71 -14.68 -1.25
N PRO A 293 7.64 -14.29 -0.38
CA PRO A 293 8.63 -13.27 -0.71
C PRO A 293 9.63 -13.78 -1.76
N ALA A 294 10.28 -12.87 -2.47
CA ALA A 294 11.32 -13.20 -3.45
C ALA A 294 12.51 -13.90 -2.79
N LYS A 295 12.79 -13.58 -1.53
CA LYS A 295 13.82 -14.24 -0.69
C LYS A 295 13.72 -15.76 -0.67
N VAL A 296 12.52 -16.35 -0.81
CA VAL A 296 12.34 -17.82 -0.87
C VAL A 296 13.09 -18.45 -2.06
N PHE A 297 13.26 -17.70 -3.14
CA PHE A 297 13.92 -18.15 -4.36
C PHE A 297 15.43 -17.88 -4.39
N ASP A 298 15.96 -17.18 -3.39
CA ASP A 298 17.38 -16.86 -3.22
C ASP A 298 18.18 -18.12 -2.84
N ARG A 299 19.21 -18.42 -3.61
CA ARG A 299 20.11 -19.58 -3.39
C ARG A 299 21.53 -19.16 -3.01
N THR A 300 21.89 -17.93 -3.24
CA THR A 300 23.26 -17.42 -3.11
C THR A 300 23.43 -16.36 -2.02
N GLY A 301 22.34 -16.02 -1.33
CA GLY A 301 22.33 -14.94 -0.36
C GLY A 301 22.31 -13.54 -1.00
N ASN A 302 21.91 -13.43 -2.29
CA ASN A 302 21.91 -12.19 -3.04
C ASN A 302 20.65 -11.31 -2.79
N VAL A 303 19.63 -11.84 -2.12
CA VAL A 303 18.43 -11.08 -1.76
C VAL A 303 18.58 -10.57 -0.31
N ILE A 304 18.54 -9.25 -0.15
CA ILE A 304 18.43 -8.58 1.14
C ILE A 304 16.94 -8.37 1.43
N TYR A 305 16.41 -9.07 2.41
CA TYR A 305 15.00 -8.98 2.78
C TYR A 305 14.80 -7.94 3.88
N CYS A 306 13.89 -7.00 3.68
CA CYS A 306 13.53 -5.95 4.62
C CYS A 306 12.05 -6.03 4.98
N ASN A 307 11.73 -5.87 6.28
CA ASN A 307 10.33 -5.88 6.73
C ASN A 307 10.18 -5.11 8.05
N SER A 308 8.93 -4.84 8.45
CA SER A 308 8.64 -4.27 9.76
C SER A 308 7.23 -4.61 10.26
N PHE A 309 7.01 -4.40 11.55
CA PHE A 309 5.69 -4.50 12.17
C PHE A 309 4.88 -3.17 12.12
N SER A 310 5.37 -2.16 11.39
CA SER A 310 4.72 -0.85 11.30
C SER A 310 3.32 -0.91 10.71
N LYS A 311 3.06 -1.82 9.76
CA LYS A 311 1.75 -1.93 9.09
C LYS A 311 0.83 -2.95 9.74
N THR A 312 1.38 -3.82 10.59
CA THR A 312 0.64 -4.93 11.18
C THR A 312 0.45 -4.82 12.69
N ILE A 313 1.39 -4.20 13.42
CA ILE A 313 1.30 -4.08 14.88
C ILE A 313 1.17 -2.63 15.31
N SER A 314 2.16 -1.80 14.99
CA SER A 314 2.14 -0.37 15.33
C SER A 314 3.25 0.39 14.60
N PRO A 315 2.94 1.48 13.91
CA PRO A 315 3.96 2.35 13.33
C PRO A 315 4.83 3.03 14.41
N GLY A 316 4.26 3.32 15.59
CA GLY A 316 4.94 4.01 16.69
C GLY A 316 6.00 3.19 17.41
N LEU A 317 5.97 1.86 17.31
CA LEU A 317 7.02 1.01 17.92
C LEU A 317 8.36 1.11 17.19
N ARG A 318 8.39 1.62 15.97
CA ARG A 318 9.60 1.72 15.14
C ARG A 318 10.42 0.43 15.13
N LEU A 319 9.77 -0.72 14.89
CA LEU A 319 10.42 -2.02 14.92
C LEU A 319 10.28 -2.75 13.58
N GLY A 320 11.44 -3.16 13.06
CA GLY A 320 11.58 -3.95 11.84
C GLY A 320 12.76 -4.90 11.94
N TRP A 321 13.07 -5.53 10.83
CA TRP A 321 14.23 -6.40 10.68
C TRP A 321 14.69 -6.45 9.23
N MET A 322 15.93 -6.87 9.06
CA MET A 322 16.47 -7.26 7.76
C MET A 322 17.19 -8.61 7.84
N MET A 323 17.23 -9.30 6.72
CA MET A 323 18.02 -10.50 6.49
C MET A 323 18.97 -10.20 5.33
N PRO A 324 20.20 -9.79 5.61
CA PRO A 324 21.13 -9.27 4.60
C PRO A 324 21.70 -10.34 3.66
N GLY A 325 21.52 -11.63 3.98
CA GLY A 325 22.15 -12.71 3.23
C GLY A 325 23.68 -12.63 3.26
N LYS A 326 24.34 -12.71 2.12
CA LYS A 326 25.80 -12.64 2.03
C LYS A 326 26.42 -11.28 2.41
N TYR A 327 25.60 -10.24 2.59
CA TYR A 327 26.00 -8.89 2.96
C TYR A 327 25.85 -8.61 4.47
N LEU A 328 25.81 -9.67 5.29
CA LEU A 328 25.57 -9.55 6.73
C LEU A 328 26.65 -8.73 7.43
N ALA A 329 27.90 -8.90 7.05
CA ALA A 329 29.01 -8.19 7.67
C ALA A 329 28.93 -6.67 7.42
N GLU A 330 28.72 -6.28 6.16
CA GLU A 330 28.61 -4.89 5.73
C GLU A 330 27.37 -4.22 6.36
N ALA A 331 26.22 -4.88 6.29
CA ALA A 331 24.99 -4.36 6.88
C ALA A 331 25.09 -4.21 8.41
N SER A 332 25.73 -5.17 9.08
CA SER A 332 25.99 -5.13 10.53
C SER A 332 26.89 -3.94 10.90
N GLN A 333 27.94 -3.69 10.11
CA GLN A 333 28.84 -2.55 10.31
C GLN A 333 28.08 -1.22 10.15
N GLN A 334 27.28 -1.08 9.08
CA GLN A 334 26.47 0.13 8.86
C GLN A 334 25.48 0.34 10.02
N LYS A 335 24.80 -0.71 10.46
CA LYS A 335 23.87 -0.65 11.61
C LYS A 335 24.57 -0.21 12.88
N TYR A 336 25.72 -0.81 13.19
CA TYR A 336 26.47 -0.49 14.40
C TYR A 336 26.93 0.99 14.40
N PHE A 337 27.44 1.47 13.27
CA PHE A 337 27.90 2.85 13.16
C PHE A 337 26.77 3.88 13.15
N SER A 338 25.58 3.49 12.66
CA SER A 338 24.42 4.40 12.59
C SER A 338 23.83 4.69 13.97
N ASN A 339 23.63 3.65 14.82
CA ASN A 339 22.88 3.82 16.05
C ASN A 339 23.12 2.75 17.14
N LEU A 340 24.19 1.96 17.04
CA LEU A 340 24.59 0.95 18.02
C LEU A 340 23.56 -0.17 18.28
N GLY A 341 22.32 -0.06 17.80
CA GLY A 341 21.28 -1.06 17.99
C GLY A 341 19.87 -0.47 18.01
N THR A 342 18.89 -1.34 18.08
CA THR A 342 17.47 -0.99 18.14
C THR A 342 16.96 -1.10 19.58
N ALA A 343 16.06 -0.21 20.01
CA ALA A 343 15.54 -0.14 21.38
C ALA A 343 15.02 -1.51 21.87
N SER A 344 15.37 -1.91 23.10
CA SER A 344 15.11 -3.23 23.67
C SER A 344 13.64 -3.46 24.00
N VAL A 345 12.94 -2.47 24.56
CA VAL A 345 11.54 -2.61 24.99
C VAL A 345 10.60 -2.99 23.86
N PRO A 346 10.60 -2.33 22.69
CA PRO A 346 9.78 -2.74 21.56
C PRO A 346 10.07 -4.17 21.08
N GLN A 347 11.34 -4.58 21.06
CA GLN A 347 11.73 -5.92 20.65
C GLN A 347 11.15 -6.98 21.59
N LEU A 348 11.30 -6.81 22.90
CA LEU A 348 10.78 -7.72 23.91
C LEU A 348 9.24 -7.76 23.91
N ALA A 349 8.60 -6.59 23.75
CA ALA A 349 7.14 -6.50 23.67
C ALA A 349 6.59 -7.27 22.45
N VAL A 350 7.17 -7.06 21.29
CA VAL A 350 6.72 -7.75 20.07
C VAL A 350 7.05 -9.24 20.14
N ALA A 351 8.23 -9.63 20.63
CA ALA A 351 8.57 -11.03 20.82
C ALA A 351 7.54 -11.75 21.71
N HIS A 352 7.21 -11.15 22.85
CA HIS A 352 6.19 -11.68 23.76
C HIS A 352 4.81 -11.79 23.11
N PHE A 353 4.37 -10.76 22.38
CA PHE A 353 3.09 -10.78 21.67
C PHE A 353 3.02 -11.88 20.59
N LEU A 354 4.10 -12.11 19.86
CA LEU A 354 4.20 -13.18 18.86
C LEU A 354 4.14 -14.56 19.51
N GLU A 355 4.89 -14.75 20.61
CA GLU A 355 4.96 -16.00 21.35
C GLU A 355 3.61 -16.45 21.92
N GLN A 356 2.77 -15.49 22.34
CA GLN A 356 1.41 -15.77 22.84
C GLN A 356 0.42 -16.21 21.74
N GLY A 357 0.82 -16.26 20.46
CA GLY A 357 0.00 -16.73 19.33
C GLY A 357 -1.19 -15.83 18.97
N GLY A 358 -1.29 -14.64 19.55
CA GLY A 358 -2.37 -13.67 19.29
C GLY A 358 -2.30 -13.01 17.91
N TYR A 359 -1.10 -12.90 17.37
CA TYR A 359 -0.83 -12.17 16.13
C TYR A 359 -1.56 -12.73 14.91
N ASP A 360 -1.50 -14.02 14.65
CA ASP A 360 -2.14 -14.61 13.47
C ASP A 360 -3.68 -14.60 13.58
N ARG A 361 -4.22 -14.69 14.79
CA ARG A 361 -5.66 -14.52 15.04
C ARG A 361 -6.08 -13.08 14.72
N TYR A 362 -5.34 -12.12 15.21
CA TYR A 362 -5.56 -10.71 14.94
C TYR A 362 -5.47 -10.42 13.43
N LEU A 363 -4.42 -10.89 12.73
CA LEU A 363 -4.24 -10.66 11.30
C LEU A 363 -5.41 -11.19 10.46
N ARG A 364 -6.03 -12.33 10.80
CA ARG A 364 -7.21 -12.83 10.08
C ARG A 364 -8.34 -11.81 10.08
N SER A 365 -8.63 -11.21 11.24
CA SER A 365 -9.65 -10.16 11.34
C SER A 365 -9.23 -8.88 10.63
N ALA A 366 -7.98 -8.46 10.76
CA ALA A 366 -7.46 -7.25 10.13
C ALA A 366 -7.52 -7.33 8.60
N ARG A 367 -7.11 -8.46 8.01
CA ARG A 367 -7.18 -8.70 6.55
C ARG A 367 -8.60 -8.57 5.99
N GLN A 368 -9.58 -9.16 6.67
CA GLN A 368 -10.98 -9.05 6.26
C GLN A 368 -11.43 -7.58 6.28
N ARG A 369 -11.14 -6.86 7.35
CA ARG A 369 -11.52 -5.45 7.52
C ARG A 369 -10.85 -4.55 6.48
N TYR A 370 -9.56 -4.77 6.18
CA TYR A 370 -8.85 -4.04 5.12
C TYR A 370 -9.45 -4.33 3.75
N ARG A 371 -9.74 -5.58 3.43
CA ARG A 371 -10.40 -5.96 2.17
C ARG A 371 -11.73 -5.23 2.01
N GLU A 372 -12.60 -5.29 3.03
CA GLU A 372 -13.91 -4.61 3.02
C GLU A 372 -13.76 -3.08 2.87
N ALA A 373 -12.80 -2.47 3.55
CA ALA A 373 -12.54 -1.03 3.44
C ALA A 373 -12.05 -0.65 2.03
N THR A 374 -11.14 -1.44 1.46
CA THR A 374 -10.64 -1.27 0.09
C THR A 374 -11.75 -1.40 -0.93
N ASP A 375 -12.59 -2.43 -0.82
CA ASP A 375 -13.72 -2.65 -1.73
C ASP A 375 -14.74 -1.51 -1.65
N ARG A 376 -15.04 -1.00 -0.44
CA ARG A 376 -15.91 0.18 -0.25
C ARG A 376 -15.32 1.43 -0.89
N MET A 377 -14.02 1.68 -0.70
CA MET A 377 -13.36 2.85 -1.29
C MET A 377 -13.35 2.77 -2.82
N ARG A 378 -13.00 1.62 -3.39
CA ARG A 378 -13.05 1.40 -4.85
C ARG A 378 -14.45 1.64 -5.41
N ALA A 379 -15.48 1.12 -4.73
CA ALA A 379 -16.87 1.36 -5.12
C ALA A 379 -17.23 2.86 -5.04
N ALA A 380 -16.76 3.59 -4.02
CA ALA A 380 -16.98 5.03 -3.90
C ALA A 380 -16.30 5.81 -5.04
N VAL A 381 -15.05 5.45 -5.39
CA VAL A 381 -14.36 6.05 -6.56
C VAL A 381 -15.17 5.80 -7.84
N GLY A 382 -15.62 4.56 -8.08
CA GLY A 382 -16.41 4.22 -9.28
C GLY A 382 -17.74 4.97 -9.39
N ARG A 383 -18.33 5.39 -8.27
CA ARG A 383 -19.59 6.15 -8.26
C ARG A 383 -19.40 7.66 -8.40
N SER A 384 -18.34 8.19 -7.80
CA SER A 384 -18.23 9.64 -7.54
C SER A 384 -17.18 10.34 -8.40
N PHE A 385 -16.25 9.60 -8.99
CA PHE A 385 -15.17 10.17 -9.78
C PHE A 385 -15.55 10.31 -11.26
N PRO A 386 -14.87 11.19 -12.02
CA PRO A 386 -15.17 11.41 -13.44
C PRO A 386 -15.09 10.13 -14.26
N GLU A 387 -15.80 10.12 -15.38
CA GLU A 387 -15.69 9.03 -16.37
C GLU A 387 -14.25 8.97 -16.92
N GLY A 388 -13.76 7.76 -17.15
CA GLY A 388 -12.37 7.53 -17.54
C GLY A 388 -11.40 7.38 -16.35
N THR A 389 -11.87 7.51 -15.09
CA THR A 389 -11.05 7.19 -13.92
C THR A 389 -10.76 5.70 -13.85
N ALA A 390 -9.50 5.35 -13.59
CA ALA A 390 -9.06 3.99 -13.31
C ALA A 390 -8.61 3.84 -11.85
N VAL A 391 -8.79 2.66 -11.24
CA VAL A 391 -8.39 2.40 -9.86
C VAL A 391 -7.81 1.01 -9.71
N SER A 392 -6.69 0.88 -8.99
CA SER A 392 -6.02 -0.39 -8.76
C SER A 392 -6.91 -1.40 -8.01
N ARG A 393 -6.64 -2.70 -8.21
CA ARG A 393 -7.32 -3.83 -7.54
C ARG A 393 -6.35 -4.61 -6.66
N PRO A 394 -5.94 -4.05 -5.51
CA PRO A 394 -4.95 -4.70 -4.66
C PRO A 394 -5.45 -6.05 -4.13
N GLN A 395 -4.53 -7.00 -4.05
CA GLN A 395 -4.77 -8.32 -3.46
C GLN A 395 -4.35 -8.38 -1.98
N GLY A 396 -3.99 -7.23 -1.42
CA GLY A 396 -3.57 -7.05 -0.04
C GLY A 396 -3.11 -5.61 0.24
N GLY A 397 -2.62 -5.38 1.44
CA GLY A 397 -2.27 -4.02 1.87
C GLY A 397 -3.51 -3.16 2.17
N PHE A 398 -3.41 -1.86 2.01
CA PHE A 398 -4.52 -0.92 2.21
C PHE A 398 -4.30 0.41 1.45
N VAL A 399 -3.58 0.35 0.33
CA VAL A 399 -3.37 1.50 -0.55
C VAL A 399 -4.13 1.31 -1.85
N LEU A 400 -4.61 2.41 -2.43
CA LEU A 400 -5.25 2.45 -3.74
C LEU A 400 -4.55 3.49 -4.59
N TRP A 401 -4.26 3.12 -5.82
CA TRP A 401 -3.85 4.05 -6.86
C TRP A 401 -5.06 4.42 -7.71
N VAL A 402 -5.35 5.71 -7.79
CA VAL A 402 -6.44 6.26 -8.60
C VAL A 402 -5.81 7.09 -9.72
N GLN A 403 -6.01 6.66 -10.95
CA GLN A 403 -5.60 7.39 -12.14
C GLN A 403 -6.81 8.16 -12.66
N LEU A 404 -6.69 9.49 -12.68
CA LEU A 404 -7.72 10.39 -13.18
C LEU A 404 -7.65 10.48 -14.71
N PRO A 405 -8.72 10.94 -15.41
CA PRO A 405 -8.64 11.27 -16.82
C PRO A 405 -7.53 12.28 -17.10
N GLY A 406 -6.83 12.16 -18.24
CA GLY A 406 -5.65 12.97 -18.56
C GLY A 406 -5.87 14.50 -18.62
N THR A 407 -7.11 14.97 -18.51
CA THR A 407 -7.48 16.38 -18.40
C THR A 407 -7.52 16.90 -16.95
N VAL A 408 -7.33 16.04 -15.96
CA VAL A 408 -7.42 16.37 -14.52
C VAL A 408 -6.04 16.29 -13.91
N SER A 409 -5.55 17.39 -13.33
CA SER A 409 -4.28 17.43 -12.60
C SER A 409 -4.44 16.86 -11.18
N GLY A 410 -3.64 15.86 -10.84
CA GLY A 410 -3.58 15.28 -9.49
C GLY A 410 -3.06 16.29 -8.46
N THR A 411 -2.15 17.18 -8.85
CA THR A 411 -1.67 18.28 -8.00
C THR A 411 -2.78 19.26 -7.65
N GLU A 412 -3.64 19.61 -8.61
CA GLU A 412 -4.79 20.48 -8.36
C GLU A 412 -5.83 19.79 -7.46
N VAL A 413 -6.06 18.48 -7.67
CA VAL A 413 -6.92 17.67 -6.79
C VAL A 413 -6.37 17.65 -5.37
N PHE A 414 -5.07 17.46 -5.19
CA PHE A 414 -4.39 17.52 -3.88
C PHE A 414 -4.64 18.87 -3.19
N ARG A 415 -4.41 19.99 -3.91
CA ARG A 415 -4.60 21.35 -3.37
C ARG A 415 -6.06 21.58 -2.91
N ARG A 416 -7.04 21.25 -3.75
CA ARG A 416 -8.47 21.41 -3.43
C ARG A 416 -8.94 20.48 -2.33
N ALA A 417 -8.47 19.24 -2.30
CA ALA A 417 -8.80 18.29 -1.23
C ALA A 417 -8.36 18.84 0.15
N ARG A 418 -7.19 19.48 0.22
CA ARG A 418 -6.71 20.11 1.46
C ARG A 418 -7.60 21.27 1.93
N GLU A 419 -8.18 22.04 1.02
CA GLU A 419 -9.16 23.09 1.35
C GLU A 419 -10.40 22.50 2.02
N GLU A 420 -10.76 21.26 1.66
CA GLU A 420 -11.88 20.49 2.26
C GLU A 420 -11.44 19.59 3.43
N ASN A 421 -10.25 19.81 3.99
CA ASN A 421 -9.68 19.00 5.07
C ASN A 421 -9.51 17.50 4.71
N ILE A 422 -9.19 17.19 3.46
CA ILE A 422 -8.85 15.85 2.98
C ILE A 422 -7.39 15.87 2.51
N ASN A 423 -6.57 14.98 3.05
CA ASN A 423 -5.17 14.84 2.63
C ASN A 423 -5.02 13.61 1.73
N VAL A 424 -4.63 13.82 0.46
CA VAL A 424 -4.35 12.76 -0.53
C VAL A 424 -2.90 12.88 -1.01
N ALA A 425 -2.31 11.82 -1.53
CA ALA A 425 -0.96 11.86 -2.09
C ALA A 425 -1.03 12.08 -3.62
N PRO A 426 -0.47 13.17 -4.15
CA PRO A 426 -0.42 13.39 -5.59
C PRO A 426 0.57 12.42 -6.26
N GLY A 427 0.26 11.98 -7.48
CA GLY A 427 1.04 10.99 -8.20
C GLY A 427 2.50 11.37 -8.44
N LEU A 428 2.80 12.67 -8.59
CA LEU A 428 4.14 13.19 -8.78
C LEU A 428 5.14 12.80 -7.66
N MET A 429 4.67 12.48 -6.46
CA MET A 429 5.52 12.05 -5.36
C MET A 429 6.13 10.66 -5.54
N PHE A 430 5.56 9.86 -6.43
CA PHE A 430 5.92 8.45 -6.64
C PHE A 430 6.88 8.24 -7.81
N SER A 431 7.48 9.32 -8.33
CA SER A 431 8.49 9.30 -9.38
C SER A 431 9.48 10.45 -9.20
N THR A 432 10.71 10.27 -9.66
CA THR A 432 11.73 11.34 -9.71
C THR A 432 11.60 12.23 -10.94
N THR A 433 10.65 11.93 -11.81
CA THR A 433 10.34 12.69 -13.04
C THR A 433 8.90 13.15 -13.00
N ASP A 434 8.51 14.05 -13.94
CA ASP A 434 7.15 14.61 -14.02
C ASP A 434 6.15 13.62 -14.64
N LYS A 435 6.09 12.41 -14.07
CA LYS A 435 5.11 11.37 -14.40
C LYS A 435 3.97 11.38 -13.38
N TYR A 436 2.86 10.75 -13.76
CA TYR A 436 1.72 10.54 -12.84
C TYR A 436 1.06 11.84 -12.37
N GLU A 437 0.99 12.85 -13.25
CA GLU A 437 0.30 14.11 -12.97
C GLU A 437 -1.23 13.93 -12.84
N ASN A 438 -1.81 12.87 -13.43
CA ASN A 438 -3.24 12.56 -13.39
C ASN A 438 -3.62 11.36 -12.53
#